data_921f2e533b9a91964c222254499c9a53
#
_entry.id   921f2e533b9a91964c222254499c9a53
#
_cell.length_a   1.000
_cell.length_b   1.000
_cell.length_c   1.000
_cell.angle_alpha   90.00
_cell.angle_beta   90.00
_cell.angle_gamma   90.00
#
_symmetry.space_group_name_H-M   'P 1'
#
loop_
_entity.id
_entity.type
_entity.pdbx_description
1 polymer ?
#
loop_
_entity_poly.entity_id
_entity_poly.type
_entity_poly.pdbx_seq_one_letter_code
_entity_poly.pdbx_strand_id
1 'polypeptide(L)'
;MITSLTLLILSLVALYIGAGWLVQGSSALALKAKISPLVVGLTIVAFGTSAPELVVSLNATLRGQGDIAIGNIVGSNIFNIGVILGVSATICPLQVKKQLLRIDIPVMLA
;
A
#
# COMPACT_ATOMS: atom_id res chain seq x y z
N MET A 1 2.49 11.82 26.31
CA MET A 1 1.68 10.62 26.03
C MET A 1 0.36 10.95 25.32
N ILE A 2 -0.50 11.81 25.90
CA ILE A 2 -1.79 12.18 25.31
C ILE A 2 -1.59 12.85 23.92
N THR A 3 -0.69 13.80 23.80
CA THR A 3 -0.38 14.46 22.52
C THR A 3 0.11 13.50 21.42
N SER A 4 0.93 12.52 21.79
CA SER A 4 1.40 11.51 20.81
C SER A 4 0.25 10.60 20.36
N LEU A 5 -0.65 10.24 21.27
CA LEU A 5 -1.81 9.43 20.94
C LEU A 5 -2.82 10.21 20.07
N THR A 6 -3.06 11.47 20.36
CA THR A 6 -3.94 12.32 19.53
C THR A 6 -3.36 12.52 18.13
N LEU A 7 -2.05 12.76 18.00
CA LEU A 7 -1.39 12.87 16.71
C LEU A 7 -1.45 11.54 15.91
N LEU A 8 -1.29 10.41 16.59
CA LEU A 8 -1.43 9.10 15.96
C LEU A 8 -2.85 8.91 15.39
N ILE A 9 -3.87 9.18 16.19
CA ILE A 9 -5.26 9.03 15.75
C ILE A 9 -5.57 9.97 14.59
N LEU A 10 -5.15 11.25 14.68
CA LEU A 10 -5.36 12.22 13.61
C LEU A 10 -4.66 11.82 12.30
N SER A 11 -3.44 11.28 12.39
CA SER A 11 -2.72 10.82 11.21
C SER A 11 -3.37 9.58 10.57
N LEU A 12 -3.89 8.64 11.36
CA LEU A 12 -4.63 7.49 10.85
C LEU A 12 -5.93 7.90 10.16
N VAL A 13 -6.68 8.85 10.73
CA VAL A 13 -7.89 9.40 10.11
C VAL A 13 -7.55 10.12 8.82
N ALA A 14 -6.49 10.94 8.80
CA ALA A 14 -6.04 11.63 7.60
C ALA A 14 -5.61 10.66 6.49
N LEU A 15 -4.90 9.60 6.84
CA LEU A 15 -4.53 8.53 5.90
C LEU A 15 -5.75 7.81 5.33
N TYR A 16 -6.73 7.48 6.16
CA TYR A 16 -7.96 6.83 5.71
C TYR A 16 -8.74 7.68 4.72
N ILE A 17 -8.93 8.96 5.03
CA ILE A 17 -9.63 9.92 4.16
C ILE A 17 -8.85 10.13 2.86
N GLY A 18 -7.53 10.34 2.97
CA GLY A 18 -6.65 10.54 1.81
C GLY A 18 -6.61 9.33 0.88
N ALA A 19 -6.55 8.13 1.42
CA ALA A 19 -6.63 6.89 0.64
C ALA A 19 -7.97 6.77 -0.11
N GLY A 20 -9.08 7.13 0.54
CA GLY A 20 -10.40 7.15 -0.10
C GLY A 20 -10.45 8.11 -1.29
N TRP A 21 -9.93 9.32 -1.14
CA TRP A 21 -9.85 10.31 -2.22
C TRP A 21 -8.92 9.88 -3.35
N LEU A 22 -7.78 9.26 -3.01
CA LEU A 22 -6.85 8.72 -3.99
C LEU A 22 -7.51 7.65 -4.86
N VAL A 23 -8.21 6.69 -4.25
CA VAL A 23 -8.90 5.61 -4.96
C VAL A 23 -10.02 6.16 -5.84
N GLN A 24 -10.86 7.06 -5.32
CA GLN A 24 -11.96 7.67 -6.09
C GLN A 24 -11.43 8.53 -7.24
N GLY A 25 -10.46 9.38 -6.98
CA GLY A 25 -9.86 10.24 -8.00
C GLY A 25 -9.17 9.45 -9.10
N SER A 26 -8.40 8.42 -8.73
CA SER A 26 -7.73 7.53 -9.68
C SER A 26 -8.71 6.77 -10.55
N SER A 27 -9.80 6.25 -9.95
CA SER A 27 -10.84 5.54 -10.67
C SER A 27 -11.57 6.44 -11.66
N ALA A 28 -11.88 7.68 -11.26
CA ALA A 28 -12.51 8.67 -12.16
C ALA A 28 -11.58 9.06 -13.32
N LEU A 29 -10.27 9.19 -13.04
CA LEU A 29 -9.27 9.46 -14.08
C LEU A 29 -9.15 8.30 -15.07
N ALA A 30 -9.14 7.06 -14.56
CA ALA A 30 -9.13 5.86 -15.38
C ALA A 30 -10.28 5.82 -16.38
N LEU A 31 -11.49 6.09 -15.91
CA LEU A 31 -12.68 6.11 -16.76
C LEU A 31 -12.58 7.19 -17.85
N LYS A 32 -12.13 8.40 -17.51
CA LYS A 32 -11.95 9.49 -18.49
C LYS A 32 -10.85 9.18 -19.52
N ALA A 33 -9.75 8.59 -19.09
CA ALA A 33 -8.63 8.26 -19.95
C ALA A 33 -8.80 6.94 -20.71
N LYS A 34 -9.91 6.22 -20.50
CA LYS A 34 -10.16 4.88 -21.07
C LYS A 34 -9.06 3.87 -20.71
N ILE A 35 -8.43 4.05 -19.54
CA ILE A 35 -7.41 3.15 -19.01
C ILE A 35 -8.10 2.15 -18.09
N SER A 36 -7.62 0.91 -18.10
CA SER A 36 -8.13 -0.14 -17.22
C SER A 36 -8.00 0.27 -15.74
N PRO A 37 -9.05 0.15 -14.91
CA PRO A 37 -8.97 0.41 -13.47
C PRO A 37 -7.86 -0.41 -12.78
N LEU A 38 -7.56 -1.60 -13.31
CA LEU A 38 -6.45 -2.43 -12.82
C LEU A 38 -5.10 -1.72 -12.98
N VAL A 39 -4.83 -1.13 -14.14
CA VAL A 39 -3.57 -0.40 -14.38
C VAL A 39 -3.45 0.79 -13.44
N VAL A 40 -4.53 1.54 -13.22
CA VAL A 40 -4.53 2.69 -12.29
C VAL A 40 -4.32 2.22 -10.84
N GLY A 41 -4.94 1.10 -10.46
CA GLY A 41 -4.72 0.48 -9.15
C GLY A 41 -3.27 0.06 -8.93
N LEU A 42 -2.67 -0.61 -9.92
CA LEU A 42 -1.29 -1.08 -9.85
C LEU A 42 -0.23 0.03 -9.96
N THR A 43 -0.61 1.22 -10.37
CA THR A 43 0.30 2.38 -10.52
C THR A 43 0.01 3.48 -9.50
N ILE A 44 -0.98 4.31 -9.78
CA ILE A 44 -1.27 5.52 -8.97
C ILE A 44 -1.66 5.15 -7.54
N VAL A 45 -2.57 4.18 -7.37
CA VAL A 45 -3.02 3.78 -6.03
C VAL A 45 -1.89 3.08 -5.27
N ALA A 46 -1.19 2.14 -5.91
CA ALA A 46 -0.07 1.44 -5.29
C ALA A 46 1.05 2.41 -4.86
N PHE A 47 1.43 3.36 -5.72
CA PHE A 47 2.40 4.40 -5.36
C PHE A 47 1.92 5.27 -4.20
N GLY A 48 0.67 5.74 -4.25
CA GLY A 48 0.11 6.60 -3.22
C GLY A 48 0.02 5.93 -1.85
N THR A 49 -0.34 4.65 -1.82
CA THR A 49 -0.42 3.88 -0.56
C THR A 49 0.94 3.52 0.01
N SER A 50 1.99 3.45 -0.83
CA SER A 50 3.37 3.21 -0.38
C SER A 50 4.17 4.49 -0.10
N ALA A 51 3.58 5.67 -0.33
CA ALA A 51 4.26 6.94 -0.08
C ALA A 51 4.65 7.16 1.39
N PRO A 52 3.84 6.80 2.41
CA PRO A 52 4.24 6.90 3.80
C PRO A 52 5.49 6.08 4.14
N GLU A 53 5.56 4.83 3.66
CA GLU A 53 6.70 3.95 3.86
C GLU A 53 7.96 4.52 3.19
N LEU A 54 7.81 5.10 2.00
CA LEU A 54 8.91 5.76 1.30
C LEU A 54 9.46 6.93 2.12
N VAL A 55 8.61 7.80 2.64
CA VAL A 55 9.00 8.95 3.46
C VAL A 55 9.71 8.52 4.74
N VAL A 56 9.18 7.52 5.43
CA VAL A 56 9.78 6.99 6.67
C VAL A 56 11.15 6.39 6.38
N SER A 57 11.27 5.53 5.36
CA SER A 57 12.52 4.86 5.01
C SER A 57 13.58 5.84 4.52
N LEU A 58 13.19 6.83 3.72
CA LEU A 58 14.10 7.87 3.24
C LEU A 58 14.63 8.73 4.41
N ASN A 59 13.75 9.17 5.32
CA ASN A 59 14.14 9.95 6.49
C ASN A 59 15.08 9.15 7.42
N ALA A 60 14.77 7.87 7.68
CA ALA A 60 15.62 6.99 8.47
C ALA A 60 17.00 6.82 7.83
N THR A 61 17.06 6.60 6.51
CA THR A 61 18.31 6.46 5.77
C THR A 61 19.15 7.74 5.83
N LEU A 62 18.54 8.91 5.62
CA LEU A 62 19.23 10.20 5.69
C LEU A 62 19.77 10.51 7.09
N ARG A 63 19.19 9.93 8.13
CA ARG A 63 19.67 10.02 9.52
C ARG A 63 20.68 8.95 9.90
N GLY A 64 21.12 8.10 8.98
CA GLY A 64 22.03 6.99 9.23
C GLY A 64 21.40 5.81 10.00
N GLN A 65 20.07 5.75 10.05
CA GLN A 65 19.30 4.71 10.74
C GLN A 65 18.82 3.63 9.76
N GLY A 66 19.76 2.99 9.06
CA GLY A 66 19.46 2.00 8.02
C GLY A 66 18.59 0.84 8.47
N ASP A 67 18.78 0.37 9.71
CA ASP A 67 18.00 -0.72 10.29
C ASP A 67 16.50 -0.38 10.38
N ILE A 68 16.16 0.88 10.68
CA ILE A 68 14.78 1.35 10.70
C ILE A 68 14.19 1.36 9.30
N ALA A 69 14.97 1.79 8.30
CA ALA A 69 14.52 1.79 6.90
C ALA A 69 14.24 0.36 6.40
N ILE A 70 15.16 -0.58 6.67
CA ILE A 70 14.99 -1.99 6.30
C ILE A 70 13.80 -2.60 7.05
N GLY A 71 13.71 -2.37 8.36
CA GLY A 71 12.61 -2.85 9.19
C GLY A 71 11.24 -2.34 8.72
N ASN A 72 11.16 -1.08 8.30
CA ASN A 72 9.93 -0.50 7.74
C ASN A 72 9.53 -1.16 6.41
N ILE A 73 10.47 -1.36 5.48
CA ILE A 73 10.19 -1.98 4.18
C ILE A 73 9.77 -3.44 4.34
N VAL A 74 10.54 -4.23 5.09
CA VAL A 74 10.26 -5.65 5.30
C VAL A 74 9.00 -5.83 6.13
N GLY A 75 8.86 -5.04 7.20
CA GLY A 75 7.72 -5.09 8.11
C GLY A 75 6.40 -4.75 7.42
N SER A 76 6.37 -3.71 6.57
CA SER A 76 5.17 -3.35 5.82
C SER A 76 4.76 -4.44 4.82
N ASN A 77 5.70 -5.09 4.15
CA ASN A 77 5.40 -6.21 3.26
C ASN A 77 4.83 -7.41 4.03
N ILE A 78 5.42 -7.78 5.16
CA ILE A 78 4.90 -8.85 6.02
C ILE A 78 3.50 -8.52 6.52
N PHE A 79 3.27 -7.28 6.96
CA PHE A 79 1.96 -6.83 7.42
C PHE A 79 0.91 -6.86 6.31
N ASN A 80 1.26 -6.37 5.11
CA ASN A 80 0.36 -6.35 3.97
C ASN A 80 -0.05 -7.78 3.54
N ILE A 81 0.89 -8.73 3.54
CA ILE A 81 0.58 -10.12 3.17
C ILE A 81 -0.12 -10.86 4.32
N GLY A 82 0.42 -10.78 5.53
CA GLY A 82 -0.10 -11.54 6.67
C GLY A 82 -1.43 -11.00 7.20
N VAL A 83 -1.54 -9.69 7.36
CA VAL A 83 -2.72 -9.06 7.98
C VAL A 83 -3.70 -8.56 6.93
N ILE A 84 -3.28 -7.65 6.04
CA ILE A 84 -4.21 -7.01 5.11
C ILE A 84 -4.81 -8.04 4.15
N LEU A 85 -3.97 -8.80 3.46
CA LEU A 85 -4.43 -9.82 2.53
C LEU A 85 -5.16 -10.95 3.24
N GLY A 86 -4.67 -11.40 4.41
CA GLY A 86 -5.30 -12.44 5.22
C GLY A 86 -6.70 -12.05 5.68
N VAL A 87 -6.88 -10.86 6.25
CA VAL A 87 -8.19 -10.34 6.67
C VAL A 87 -9.11 -10.14 5.46
N SER A 88 -8.59 -9.56 4.37
CA SER A 88 -9.39 -9.37 3.15
C SER A 88 -9.90 -10.69 2.58
N ALA A 89 -9.07 -11.73 2.58
CA ALA A 89 -9.44 -13.05 2.09
C ALA A 89 -10.51 -13.76 2.97
N THR A 90 -10.53 -13.46 4.28
CA THR A 90 -11.57 -13.99 5.18
C THR A 90 -12.91 -13.30 5.02
N ILE A 91 -12.91 -12.00 4.69
CA ILE A 91 -14.14 -11.22 4.49
C ILE A 91 -14.72 -11.47 3.09
N CYS A 92 -13.85 -11.49 2.07
CA CYS A 92 -14.24 -11.70 0.68
C CYS A 92 -13.28 -12.69 0.02
N PRO A 93 -13.75 -13.91 -0.33
CA PRO A 93 -12.90 -14.92 -0.97
C PRO A 93 -12.26 -14.38 -2.24
N LEU A 94 -10.93 -14.40 -2.29
CA LEU A 94 -10.17 -13.91 -3.42
C LEU A 94 -10.16 -14.96 -4.55
N GLN A 95 -10.58 -14.56 -5.74
CA GLN A 95 -10.48 -15.40 -6.93
C GLN A 95 -9.09 -15.27 -7.56
N VAL A 96 -8.26 -16.28 -7.36
CA VAL A 96 -6.91 -16.33 -7.93
C VAL A 96 -6.97 -16.88 -9.36
N LYS A 97 -6.64 -16.03 -10.34
CA LYS A 97 -6.55 -16.47 -11.74
C LYS A 97 -5.31 -17.33 -11.97
N LYS A 98 -5.42 -18.36 -12.83
CA LYS A 98 -4.28 -19.23 -13.19
C LYS A 98 -3.07 -18.47 -13.76
N GLN A 99 -3.29 -17.34 -14.42
CA GLN A 99 -2.26 -16.47 -14.93
C GLN A 99 -1.37 -15.92 -13.81
N LEU A 100 -1.98 -15.47 -12.70
CA LEU A 100 -1.25 -14.96 -11.54
C LEU A 100 -0.27 -16.01 -11.01
N LEU A 101 -0.70 -17.26 -10.87
CA LEU A 101 0.12 -18.35 -10.35
C LEU A 101 1.24 -18.79 -11.31
N ARG A 102 0.99 -18.73 -12.62
CA ARG A 102 1.90 -19.31 -13.63
C ARG A 102 2.88 -18.29 -14.22
N ILE A 103 2.53 -17.01 -14.23
CA ILE A 103 3.31 -15.95 -14.87
C ILE A 103 3.70 -14.89 -13.87
N ASP A 104 2.72 -14.25 -13.21
CA ASP A 104 2.98 -13.04 -12.44
C ASP A 104 3.81 -13.32 -11.19
N ILE A 105 3.50 -14.39 -10.43
CA ILE A 105 4.27 -14.77 -9.24
C ILE A 105 5.69 -15.22 -9.59
N PRO A 106 5.94 -16.12 -10.57
CA PRO A 106 7.30 -16.47 -10.97
C PRO A 106 8.13 -15.28 -11.45
N VAL A 107 7.52 -14.36 -12.23
CA VAL A 107 8.21 -13.14 -12.70
C VAL A 107 8.55 -12.20 -11.54
N MET A 108 7.69 -12.13 -10.52
CA MET A 108 7.96 -11.31 -9.33
C MET A 108 9.09 -11.89 -8.45
N LEU A 109 9.28 -13.22 -8.46
CA LEU A 109 10.28 -13.92 -7.65
C LEU A 109 11.64 -14.06 -8.36
N ALA A 110 11.69 -13.84 -9.67
CA ALA A 110 12.91 -13.92 -10.48
C ALA A 110 13.75 -12.64 -10.38
#